data_d5ccf93fa18de33fafc65d9b855665cb
#
_entry.id   d5ccf93fa18de33fafc65d9b855665cb
#
_cell.length_a   1.000
_cell.length_b   1.000
_cell.length_c   1.000
_cell.angle_alpha   90.00
_cell.angle_beta   90.00
_cell.angle_gamma   90.00
#
_symmetry.space_group_name_H-M   'P 1'
#
loop_
_entity.id
_entity.type
_entity.pdbx_description
1 polymer ?
#
loop_
_entity_poly.entity_id
_entity_poly.type
_entity_poly.pdbx_seq_one_letter_code
_entity_poly.pdbx_strand_id
1 'polypeptide(L)'
;MSDFFRYLTSGPHDKKWGIYLTVSGRYSSLPNAIYPKQEHPSGYYFDWHSGRVLNEYQLNYIAEGRGVFQTESGEYEIPAGTMMIIEPGTKHRYRPNPETGWTEYYIGFDGSLAKHFIDNTFSDLQSQPIHHCSNQLEILDTYQKIQDLVIYQKPGYHQVASGLILKLLGYMTAQLKAKNLEGYEVEKLVNDAKSFIWQNVHENPDLKQFAKDQLVSYSYFRKMFKLYTGIAPHQYSLDLKMMRAKELIVSSDRSVKEITYELGFESIHYFSRLFKKKTGVSPSQFKLMGNPK
;
A
#
# COMPACT_ATOMS: atom_id res chain seq x y z
N MET A 1 -4.27 21.41 -20.19
CA MET A 1 -2.96 21.46 -19.48
C MET A 1 -1.88 21.02 -20.45
N SER A 2 -0.71 21.71 -20.47
CA SER A 2 0.43 21.36 -21.34
C SER A 2 1.13 20.10 -20.86
N ASP A 3 1.84 19.43 -21.78
CA ASP A 3 2.74 18.33 -21.44
C ASP A 3 3.83 18.85 -20.47
N PHE A 4 4.23 18.00 -19.55
CA PHE A 4 5.25 18.29 -18.54
C PHE A 4 6.14 17.06 -18.36
N PHE A 5 7.44 17.25 -18.35
CA PHE A 5 8.39 16.22 -17.93
C PHE A 5 9.65 16.85 -17.35
N ARG A 6 10.24 16.19 -16.39
CA ARG A 6 11.50 16.59 -15.80
C ARG A 6 12.29 15.36 -15.32
N TYR A 7 13.53 15.28 -15.78
CA TYR A 7 14.52 14.32 -15.31
C TYR A 7 15.23 14.89 -14.10
N LEU A 8 15.49 14.06 -13.10
CA LEU A 8 15.97 14.47 -11.79
C LEU A 8 17.30 13.81 -11.48
N THR A 9 18.17 14.56 -10.85
CA THR A 9 19.42 14.05 -10.29
C THR A 9 19.24 13.81 -8.81
N SER A 10 19.73 12.66 -8.31
CA SER A 10 19.71 12.31 -6.88
C SER A 10 21.12 12.30 -6.32
N GLY A 11 21.32 12.98 -5.21
CA GLY A 11 22.57 12.99 -4.47
C GLY A 11 22.77 11.76 -3.58
N PRO A 12 23.96 11.61 -2.95
CA PRO A 12 24.20 10.47 -2.04
C PRO A 12 23.22 10.41 -0.86
N HIS A 13 22.74 11.56 -0.40
CA HIS A 13 21.78 11.66 0.70
C HIS A 13 20.39 11.12 0.30
N ASP A 14 19.94 11.43 -0.93
CA ASP A 14 18.67 10.98 -1.47
C ASP A 14 18.70 9.45 -1.68
N LYS A 15 19.81 8.95 -2.25
CA LYS A 15 20.02 7.51 -2.43
C LYS A 15 20.04 6.75 -1.10
N LYS A 16 20.67 7.34 -0.07
CA LYS A 16 20.72 6.76 1.29
C LYS A 16 19.34 6.73 1.97
N TRP A 17 18.41 7.62 1.57
CA TRP A 17 17.02 7.60 2.05
C TRP A 17 16.27 6.33 1.61
N GLY A 18 16.70 5.71 0.51
CA GLY A 18 16.22 4.42 0.05
C GLY A 18 15.10 4.44 -0.99
N ILE A 19 14.47 5.60 -1.23
CA ILE A 19 13.59 5.86 -2.38
C ILE A 19 13.83 7.29 -2.85
N TYR A 20 14.03 7.47 -4.15
CA TYR A 20 14.21 8.78 -4.77
C TYR A 20 13.63 8.80 -6.19
N LEU A 21 13.15 9.97 -6.61
CA LEU A 21 12.64 10.20 -7.96
C LEU A 21 13.79 10.27 -8.96
N THR A 22 13.56 9.76 -10.17
CA THR A 22 14.44 9.89 -11.34
C THR A 22 13.80 10.71 -12.46
N VAL A 23 12.47 10.60 -12.59
CA VAL A 23 11.69 11.38 -13.55
C VAL A 23 10.26 11.59 -13.03
N SER A 24 9.65 12.68 -13.43
CA SER A 24 8.19 12.89 -13.29
C SER A 24 7.67 13.58 -14.54
N GLY A 25 6.52 13.15 -15.02
CA GLY A 25 5.90 13.75 -16.17
C GLY A 25 4.39 13.51 -16.30
N ARG A 26 3.82 14.30 -17.20
CA ARG A 26 2.46 14.19 -17.70
C ARG A 26 2.49 14.36 -19.21
N TYR A 27 1.84 13.46 -19.91
CA TYR A 27 1.73 13.51 -21.35
C TYR A 27 0.28 13.34 -21.78
N SER A 28 -0.17 14.16 -22.72
CA SER A 28 -1.50 14.06 -23.31
C SER A 28 -1.39 13.88 -24.83
N SER A 29 -1.93 12.79 -25.34
CA SER A 29 -2.05 12.50 -26.76
C SER A 29 -3.50 12.64 -27.20
N LEU A 30 -3.72 13.49 -28.18
CA LEU A 30 -5.03 13.58 -28.84
C LEU A 30 -5.24 12.38 -29.79
N PRO A 31 -6.47 12.08 -30.19
CA PRO A 31 -6.77 11.11 -31.23
C PRO A 31 -5.96 11.40 -32.50
N ASN A 32 -5.42 10.34 -33.11
CA ASN A 32 -4.61 10.37 -34.34
C ASN A 32 -3.30 11.20 -34.25
N ALA A 33 -2.84 11.57 -33.05
CA ALA A 33 -1.54 12.22 -32.87
C ALA A 33 -0.39 11.22 -33.10
N ILE A 34 0.73 11.73 -33.63
CA ILE A 34 1.95 10.92 -33.81
C ILE A 34 2.53 10.60 -32.42
N TYR A 35 2.83 9.33 -32.19
CA TYR A 35 3.40 8.83 -30.94
C TYR A 35 4.59 7.87 -31.20
N PRO A 36 5.67 7.94 -30.44
CA PRO A 36 5.99 8.99 -29.45
C PRO A 36 6.40 10.32 -30.11
N LYS A 37 6.24 11.42 -29.36
CA LYS A 37 6.80 12.72 -29.79
C LYS A 37 8.33 12.67 -29.72
N GLN A 38 9.00 13.31 -30.66
CA GLN A 38 10.48 13.30 -30.81
C GLN A 38 11.23 14.11 -29.74
N GLU A 39 10.54 14.79 -28.85
CA GLU A 39 11.11 15.73 -27.88
C GLU A 39 11.73 15.09 -26.63
N HIS A 40 11.67 13.77 -26.48
CA HIS A 40 12.27 13.08 -25.35
C HIS A 40 13.78 12.85 -25.52
N PRO A 41 14.61 12.99 -24.47
CA PRO A 41 16.01 12.60 -24.48
C PRO A 41 16.22 11.15 -24.93
N SER A 42 17.34 10.87 -25.58
CA SER A 42 17.62 9.57 -26.21
C SER A 42 17.45 8.33 -25.31
N GLY A 43 17.63 8.48 -23.98
CA GLY A 43 17.43 7.39 -23.01
C GLY A 43 15.97 7.05 -22.72
N TYR A 44 15.04 7.94 -23.03
CA TYR A 44 13.59 7.76 -22.76
C TYR A 44 12.76 7.72 -24.05
N TYR A 45 13.37 8.11 -25.18
CA TYR A 45 12.77 7.94 -26.50
C TYR A 45 12.81 6.46 -26.90
N PHE A 46 11.77 6.00 -27.53
CA PHE A 46 11.74 4.69 -28.18
C PHE A 46 10.86 4.75 -29.43
N ASP A 47 11.20 3.95 -30.40
CA ASP A 47 10.26 3.65 -31.47
C ASP A 47 9.45 2.38 -31.15
N TRP A 48 8.30 2.24 -31.81
CA TRP A 48 7.43 1.11 -31.54
C TRP A 48 8.09 -0.26 -31.89
N HIS A 49 9.05 -0.30 -32.79
CA HIS A 49 9.68 -1.57 -33.20
C HIS A 49 10.74 -2.04 -32.20
N SER A 50 11.59 -1.15 -31.76
CA SER A 50 12.69 -1.49 -30.85
C SER A 50 12.26 -1.61 -29.38
N GLY A 51 11.25 -0.84 -28.95
CA GLY A 51 10.93 -0.67 -27.55
C GLY A 51 12.06 0.02 -26.79
N ARG A 52 12.02 -0.05 -25.45
CA ARG A 52 13.10 0.46 -24.59
C ARG A 52 13.30 -0.43 -23.36
N VAL A 53 14.45 -0.23 -22.69
CA VAL A 53 14.78 -0.78 -21.38
C VAL A 53 15.18 0.39 -20.48
N LEU A 54 14.64 0.47 -19.29
CA LEU A 54 14.99 1.48 -18.28
C LEU A 54 15.68 0.81 -17.09
N ASN A 55 16.55 1.58 -16.41
CA ASN A 55 17.30 1.12 -15.24
C ASN A 55 16.65 1.54 -13.91
N GLU A 56 15.38 1.93 -13.97
CA GLU A 56 14.59 2.41 -12.83
C GLU A 56 13.20 1.79 -12.84
N TYR A 57 12.51 1.83 -11.72
CA TYR A 57 11.08 1.54 -11.68
C TYR A 57 10.30 2.68 -12.30
N GLN A 58 9.29 2.35 -13.10
CA GLN A 58 8.30 3.33 -13.51
C GLN A 58 6.91 2.95 -13.01
N LEU A 59 6.18 3.97 -12.59
CA LEU A 59 4.78 3.88 -12.23
C LEU A 59 4.02 4.86 -13.12
N ASN A 60 3.23 4.32 -14.04
CA ASN A 60 2.46 5.08 -15.01
C ASN A 60 0.97 4.94 -14.70
N TYR A 61 0.22 6.00 -14.78
CA TYR A 61 -1.22 6.04 -14.58
C TYR A 61 -1.92 6.64 -15.81
N ILE A 62 -2.87 5.91 -16.36
CA ILE A 62 -3.70 6.39 -17.46
C ILE A 62 -4.96 7.00 -16.88
N ALA A 63 -5.04 8.33 -16.95
CA ALA A 63 -6.17 9.09 -16.41
C ALA A 63 -7.37 9.12 -17.34
N GLU A 64 -7.12 9.21 -18.65
CA GLU A 64 -8.14 9.30 -19.70
C GLU A 64 -7.70 8.52 -20.93
N GLY A 65 -8.66 8.06 -21.73
CA GLY A 65 -8.40 7.31 -22.94
C GLY A 65 -8.01 5.85 -22.68
N ARG A 66 -7.31 5.26 -23.60
CA ARG A 66 -6.82 3.87 -23.52
C ARG A 66 -5.59 3.67 -24.41
N GLY A 67 -4.92 2.57 -24.23
CA GLY A 67 -3.77 2.20 -25.05
C GLY A 67 -3.37 0.74 -24.91
N VAL A 68 -2.16 0.43 -25.37
CA VAL A 68 -1.55 -0.91 -25.27
C VAL A 68 -0.19 -0.80 -24.61
N PHE A 69 0.11 -1.76 -23.76
CA PHE A 69 1.42 -2.01 -23.17
C PHE A 69 1.90 -3.39 -23.58
N GLN A 70 3.14 -3.51 -24.00
CA GLN A 70 3.72 -4.77 -24.46
C GLN A 70 5.08 -5.01 -23.83
N THR A 71 5.28 -6.24 -23.35
CA THR A 71 6.54 -6.78 -22.85
C THR A 71 6.85 -8.09 -23.56
N GLU A 72 7.93 -8.76 -23.18
CA GLU A 72 8.23 -10.12 -23.65
C GLU A 72 7.19 -11.14 -23.16
N SER A 73 6.51 -10.85 -22.04
CA SER A 73 5.49 -11.74 -21.45
C SER A 73 4.12 -11.63 -22.12
N GLY A 74 3.85 -10.56 -22.88
CA GLY A 74 2.57 -10.39 -23.58
C GLY A 74 2.22 -8.96 -23.91
N GLU A 75 1.01 -8.82 -24.48
CA GLU A 75 0.38 -7.53 -24.78
C GLU A 75 -0.83 -7.35 -23.88
N TYR A 76 -0.98 -6.15 -23.34
CA TYR A 76 -2.00 -5.80 -22.35
C TYR A 76 -2.74 -4.54 -22.79
N GLU A 77 -4.05 -4.56 -22.74
CA GLU A 77 -4.85 -3.34 -22.87
C GLU A 77 -4.78 -2.53 -21.58
N ILE A 78 -4.62 -1.22 -21.72
CA ILE A 78 -4.55 -0.26 -20.60
C ILE A 78 -5.63 0.80 -20.75
N PRO A 79 -6.82 0.57 -20.16
CA PRO A 79 -7.89 1.57 -20.12
C PRO A 79 -7.59 2.66 -19.08
N ALA A 80 -8.37 3.75 -19.14
CA ALA A 80 -8.38 4.77 -18.09
C ALA A 80 -8.63 4.15 -16.69
N GLY A 81 -8.06 4.77 -15.65
CA GLY A 81 -8.12 4.26 -14.28
C GLY A 81 -7.12 3.13 -13.98
N THR A 82 -6.12 2.96 -14.83
CA THR A 82 -5.15 1.87 -14.74
C THR A 82 -3.75 2.38 -14.40
N MET A 83 -3.07 1.70 -13.49
CA MET A 83 -1.64 1.89 -13.19
C MET A 83 -0.82 0.74 -13.77
N MET A 84 0.35 1.08 -14.33
CA MET A 84 1.37 0.11 -14.75
C MET A 84 2.60 0.24 -13.87
N ILE A 85 3.18 -0.88 -13.45
CA ILE A 85 4.52 -0.94 -12.87
C ILE A 85 5.47 -1.55 -13.90
N ILE A 86 6.56 -0.87 -14.18
CA ILE A 86 7.63 -1.34 -15.05
C ILE A 86 8.89 -1.50 -14.21
N GLU A 87 9.43 -2.71 -14.18
CA GLU A 87 10.66 -3.02 -13.43
C GLU A 87 11.92 -2.63 -14.20
N PRO A 88 13.01 -2.29 -13.51
CA PRO A 88 14.32 -2.10 -14.13
C PRO A 88 14.70 -3.31 -14.99
N GLY A 89 15.27 -3.06 -16.16
CA GLY A 89 15.71 -4.12 -17.07
C GLY A 89 14.61 -4.73 -17.93
N THR A 90 13.33 -4.40 -17.70
CA THR A 90 12.23 -4.94 -18.51
C THR A 90 12.17 -4.25 -19.88
N LYS A 91 12.31 -5.06 -20.94
CA LYS A 91 12.06 -4.56 -22.30
C LYS A 91 10.57 -4.35 -22.50
N HIS A 92 10.19 -3.13 -22.82
CA HIS A 92 8.78 -2.76 -22.94
C HIS A 92 8.55 -1.70 -24.02
N ARG A 93 7.29 -1.60 -24.42
CA ARG A 93 6.76 -0.52 -25.25
C ARG A 93 5.29 -0.31 -24.94
N TYR A 94 4.83 0.91 -25.14
CA TYR A 94 3.43 1.27 -24.97
C TYR A 94 3.03 2.42 -25.87
N ARG A 95 1.77 2.55 -26.18
CA ARG A 95 1.23 3.66 -26.97
C ARG A 95 -0.25 3.86 -26.73
N PRO A 96 -0.75 5.11 -26.91
CA PRO A 96 -2.17 5.38 -26.92
C PRO A 96 -2.88 4.66 -28.08
N ASN A 97 -4.17 4.36 -27.87
CA ASN A 97 -5.03 3.97 -28.96
C ASN A 97 -5.22 5.16 -29.90
N PRO A 98 -5.04 4.99 -31.22
CA PRO A 98 -5.16 6.10 -32.18
C PRO A 98 -6.52 6.80 -32.17
N GLU A 99 -7.60 6.07 -31.89
CA GLU A 99 -8.96 6.63 -31.91
C GLU A 99 -9.28 7.49 -30.69
N THR A 100 -8.71 7.16 -29.55
CA THR A 100 -9.05 7.82 -28.27
C THR A 100 -7.98 8.77 -27.75
N GLY A 101 -6.72 8.54 -28.14
CA GLY A 101 -5.60 9.14 -27.43
C GLY A 101 -5.55 8.69 -25.97
N TRP A 102 -4.81 9.39 -25.13
CA TRP A 102 -4.81 9.22 -23.67
C TRP A 102 -4.23 10.43 -22.94
N THR A 103 -4.47 10.50 -21.62
CA THR A 103 -3.72 11.33 -20.68
C THR A 103 -3.01 10.43 -19.69
N GLU A 104 -1.68 10.51 -19.70
CA GLU A 104 -0.78 9.68 -18.87
C GLU A 104 -0.04 10.55 -17.85
N TYR A 105 0.03 10.06 -16.62
CA TYR A 105 0.93 10.54 -15.57
C TYR A 105 1.96 9.47 -15.28
N TYR A 106 3.22 9.86 -15.14
CA TYR A 106 4.28 8.90 -14.86
C TYR A 106 5.32 9.45 -13.91
N ILE A 107 5.91 8.55 -13.13
CA ILE A 107 7.09 8.79 -12.31
C ILE A 107 8.08 7.65 -12.51
N GLY A 108 9.36 7.98 -12.55
CA GLY A 108 10.46 7.05 -12.37
C GLY A 108 11.03 7.19 -10.97
N PHE A 109 11.42 6.11 -10.37
CA PHE A 109 12.03 6.09 -9.05
C PHE A 109 12.93 4.86 -8.88
N ASP A 110 13.86 4.95 -7.91
CA ASP A 110 14.77 3.86 -7.60
C ASP A 110 15.14 3.88 -6.12
N GLY A 111 15.88 2.88 -5.66
CA GLY A 111 16.43 2.76 -4.32
C GLY A 111 16.16 1.42 -3.66
N SER A 112 16.91 1.14 -2.59
CA SER A 112 16.85 -0.15 -1.89
C SER A 112 15.48 -0.44 -1.26
N LEU A 113 14.79 0.59 -0.75
CA LEU A 113 13.44 0.44 -0.21
C LEU A 113 12.40 0.32 -1.34
N ALA A 114 12.60 0.97 -2.50
CA ALA A 114 11.74 0.78 -3.66
C ALA A 114 11.71 -0.70 -4.06
N LYS A 115 12.91 -1.29 -4.24
CA LYS A 115 13.04 -2.72 -4.53
C LYS A 115 12.39 -3.60 -3.46
N HIS A 116 12.63 -3.31 -2.18
CA HIS A 116 12.04 -4.06 -1.08
C HIS A 116 10.50 -4.06 -1.13
N PHE A 117 9.88 -2.91 -1.33
CA PHE A 117 8.41 -2.82 -1.39
C PHE A 117 7.83 -3.51 -2.63
N ILE A 118 8.46 -3.33 -3.78
CA ILE A 118 8.00 -3.97 -5.02
C ILE A 118 8.11 -5.50 -4.92
N ASP A 119 9.26 -6.04 -4.56
CA ASP A 119 9.49 -7.49 -4.48
C ASP A 119 8.56 -8.18 -3.48
N ASN A 120 8.25 -7.52 -2.35
CA ASN A 120 7.41 -8.12 -1.30
C ASN A 120 5.91 -7.91 -1.50
N THR A 121 5.51 -7.04 -2.42
CA THR A 121 4.10 -6.69 -2.62
C THR A 121 3.57 -7.19 -3.95
N PHE A 122 4.38 -7.14 -4.99
CA PHE A 122 3.98 -7.40 -6.38
C PHE A 122 4.78 -8.60 -6.92
N SER A 123 4.50 -9.79 -6.41
CA SER A 123 5.28 -11.01 -6.69
C SER A 123 5.21 -11.50 -8.14
N ASP A 124 4.37 -10.92 -8.99
CA ASP A 124 4.14 -11.39 -10.36
C ASP A 124 3.89 -10.22 -11.34
N LEU A 125 4.75 -9.20 -11.29
CA LEU A 125 4.65 -8.05 -12.19
C LEU A 125 4.88 -8.41 -13.65
N GLN A 126 5.67 -9.44 -13.92
CA GLN A 126 5.95 -9.86 -15.29
C GLN A 126 4.72 -10.43 -16.01
N SER A 127 3.84 -11.12 -15.28
CA SER A 127 2.57 -11.63 -15.84
C SER A 127 1.39 -10.69 -15.61
N GLN A 128 1.44 -9.84 -14.58
CA GLN A 128 0.36 -8.90 -14.23
C GLN A 128 0.90 -7.47 -13.99
N PRO A 129 1.42 -6.80 -15.02
CA PRO A 129 1.99 -5.46 -14.86
C PRO A 129 0.94 -4.36 -14.71
N ILE A 130 -0.34 -4.68 -14.93
CA ILE A 130 -1.47 -3.75 -15.03
C ILE A 130 -2.40 -3.91 -13.84
N HIS A 131 -2.69 -2.78 -13.18
CA HIS A 131 -3.55 -2.73 -12.00
C HIS A 131 -4.64 -1.68 -12.17
N HIS A 132 -5.89 -2.10 -12.16
CA HIS A 132 -7.01 -1.16 -12.12
C HIS A 132 -7.12 -0.52 -10.73
N CYS A 133 -7.37 0.79 -10.66
CA CYS A 133 -7.42 1.56 -9.42
C CYS A 133 -8.76 2.27 -9.25
N SER A 134 -9.43 2.04 -8.12
CA SER A 134 -10.71 2.69 -7.78
C SER A 134 -10.54 4.11 -7.23
N ASN A 135 -9.40 4.45 -6.62
CA ASN A 135 -9.16 5.74 -5.95
C ASN A 135 -8.57 6.78 -6.93
N GLN A 136 -9.26 7.04 -8.04
CA GLN A 136 -8.73 7.86 -9.14
C GLN A 136 -8.39 9.29 -8.72
N LEU A 137 -9.24 9.95 -7.93
CA LEU A 137 -9.02 11.33 -7.48
C LEU A 137 -7.77 11.48 -6.61
N GLU A 138 -7.59 10.56 -5.66
CA GLU A 138 -6.43 10.55 -4.77
C GLU A 138 -5.12 10.22 -5.49
N ILE A 139 -5.20 9.37 -6.51
CA ILE A 139 -4.05 9.04 -7.37
C ILE A 139 -3.65 10.28 -8.17
N LEU A 140 -4.58 10.93 -8.84
CA LEU A 140 -4.34 12.16 -9.60
C LEU A 140 -3.78 13.28 -8.72
N ASP A 141 -4.39 13.55 -7.56
CA ASP A 141 -3.91 14.51 -6.57
C ASP A 141 -2.45 14.20 -6.14
N THR A 142 -2.14 12.90 -5.98
CA THR A 142 -0.80 12.48 -5.57
C THR A 142 0.23 12.73 -6.69
N TYR A 143 -0.09 12.43 -7.95
CA TYR A 143 0.78 12.75 -9.08
C TYR A 143 0.97 14.27 -9.24
N GLN A 144 -0.08 15.07 -9.07
CA GLN A 144 0.01 16.53 -9.14
C GLN A 144 0.93 17.07 -8.03
N LYS A 145 0.80 16.58 -6.80
CA LYS A 145 1.71 16.95 -5.69
C LYS A 145 3.17 16.58 -5.97
N ILE A 146 3.41 15.42 -6.59
CA ILE A 146 4.78 15.06 -7.02
C ILE A 146 5.28 16.04 -8.08
N GLN A 147 4.46 16.41 -9.06
CA GLN A 147 4.84 17.39 -10.07
C GLN A 147 5.17 18.76 -9.47
N ASP A 148 4.37 19.24 -8.50
CA ASP A 148 4.65 20.48 -7.79
C ASP A 148 5.99 20.44 -7.05
N LEU A 149 6.29 19.35 -6.35
CA LEU A 149 7.59 19.14 -5.71
C LEU A 149 8.75 19.21 -6.71
N VAL A 150 8.57 18.62 -7.89
CA VAL A 150 9.58 18.59 -8.97
C VAL A 150 9.72 19.95 -9.65
N ILE A 151 8.66 20.75 -9.73
CA ILE A 151 8.72 22.12 -10.28
C ILE A 151 9.55 23.02 -9.37
N TYR A 152 9.27 22.99 -8.06
CA TYR A 152 9.91 23.92 -7.10
C TYR A 152 11.23 23.41 -6.53
N GLN A 153 11.48 22.10 -6.50
CA GLN A 153 12.71 21.44 -6.01
C GLN A 153 13.24 22.02 -4.68
N LYS A 154 12.34 22.28 -3.74
CA LYS A 154 12.74 22.74 -2.40
C LYS A 154 13.59 21.68 -1.68
N PRO A 155 14.49 22.07 -0.77
CA PRO A 155 15.28 21.12 0.01
C PRO A 155 14.39 20.01 0.62
N GLY A 156 14.78 18.75 0.44
CA GLY A 156 14.02 17.59 0.92
C GLY A 156 12.87 17.13 0.01
N TYR A 157 12.73 17.68 -1.19
CA TYR A 157 11.64 17.28 -2.09
C TYR A 157 11.67 15.79 -2.46
N HIS A 158 12.85 15.16 -2.57
CA HIS A 158 12.96 13.72 -2.79
C HIS A 158 12.37 12.92 -1.61
N GLN A 159 12.59 13.36 -0.38
CA GLN A 159 12.09 12.70 0.84
C GLN A 159 10.55 12.82 0.95
N VAL A 160 10.00 13.97 0.61
CA VAL A 160 8.53 14.14 0.55
C VAL A 160 7.95 13.32 -0.59
N ALA A 161 8.57 13.35 -1.78
CA ALA A 161 8.12 12.57 -2.93
C ALA A 161 8.17 11.06 -2.66
N SER A 162 9.16 10.55 -1.91
CA SER A 162 9.22 9.13 -1.55
C SER A 162 8.01 8.68 -0.72
N GLY A 163 7.51 9.54 0.17
CA GLY A 163 6.25 9.28 0.88
C GLY A 163 5.03 9.21 -0.05
N LEU A 164 4.99 10.06 -1.09
CA LEU A 164 3.93 10.05 -2.09
C LEU A 164 4.03 8.83 -3.02
N ILE A 165 5.23 8.37 -3.37
CA ILE A 165 5.45 7.10 -4.09
C ILE A 165 4.89 5.94 -3.28
N LEU A 166 5.22 5.87 -1.98
CA LEU A 166 4.67 4.83 -1.09
C LEU A 166 3.14 4.89 -0.97
N LYS A 167 2.56 6.09 -1.00
CA LYS A 167 1.10 6.26 -1.03
C LYS A 167 0.49 5.64 -2.30
N LEU A 168 1.09 5.87 -3.48
CA LEU A 168 0.63 5.26 -4.73
C LEU A 168 0.74 3.73 -4.70
N LEU A 169 1.89 3.18 -4.27
CA LEU A 169 2.08 1.74 -4.09
C LEU A 169 1.08 1.16 -3.06
N GLY A 170 0.75 1.93 -2.02
CA GLY A 170 -0.25 1.58 -1.02
C GLY A 170 -1.66 1.43 -1.63
N TYR A 171 -2.09 2.34 -2.50
CA TYR A 171 -3.37 2.23 -3.21
C TYR A 171 -3.43 0.99 -4.10
N MET A 172 -2.36 0.71 -4.85
CA MET A 172 -2.28 -0.51 -5.67
C MET A 172 -2.36 -1.78 -4.81
N THR A 173 -1.62 -1.80 -3.70
CA THR A 173 -1.65 -2.92 -2.74
C THR A 173 -3.04 -3.13 -2.14
N ALA A 174 -3.72 -2.04 -1.77
CA ALA A 174 -5.09 -2.10 -1.25
C ALA A 174 -6.05 -2.69 -2.28
N GLN A 175 -5.92 -2.28 -3.54
CA GLN A 175 -6.72 -2.80 -4.65
C GLN A 175 -6.48 -4.30 -4.92
N LEU A 176 -5.22 -4.75 -4.88
CA LEU A 176 -4.88 -6.17 -5.01
C LEU A 176 -5.52 -7.01 -3.89
N LYS A 177 -5.51 -6.50 -2.67
CA LYS A 177 -6.17 -7.16 -1.54
C LYS A 177 -7.69 -7.14 -1.69
N ALA A 178 -8.27 -6.03 -2.18
CA ALA A 178 -9.71 -5.90 -2.37
C ALA A 178 -10.26 -6.85 -3.44
N LYS A 179 -9.50 -7.16 -4.51
CA LYS A 179 -9.90 -8.18 -5.51
C LYS A 179 -10.16 -9.57 -4.90
N ASN A 180 -9.49 -9.88 -3.78
CA ASN A 180 -9.67 -11.13 -3.05
C ASN A 180 -10.79 -11.07 -1.99
N LEU A 181 -11.42 -9.90 -1.83
CA LEU A 181 -12.45 -9.58 -0.85
C LEU A 181 -13.70 -9.16 -1.62
N GLU A 182 -14.37 -10.10 -2.29
CA GLU A 182 -15.59 -9.80 -3.03
C GLU A 182 -16.70 -9.33 -2.06
N GLY A 183 -17.08 -8.06 -2.20
CA GLY A 183 -18.35 -7.51 -1.76
C GLY A 183 -18.35 -6.68 -0.47
N TYR A 184 -19.22 -5.68 -0.45
CA TYR A 184 -19.62 -4.84 0.70
C TYR A 184 -19.98 -5.67 1.96
N GLU A 185 -20.51 -6.88 1.77
CA GLU A 185 -20.86 -7.79 2.86
C GLU A 185 -19.65 -8.26 3.68
N VAL A 186 -18.49 -8.49 3.06
CA VAL A 186 -17.27 -8.89 3.78
C VAL A 186 -16.71 -7.74 4.60
N GLU A 187 -16.68 -6.53 4.04
CA GLU A 187 -16.25 -5.33 4.76
C GLU A 187 -17.13 -5.10 6.00
N LYS A 188 -18.45 -5.16 5.82
CA LYS A 188 -19.42 -5.03 6.89
C LYS A 188 -19.20 -6.11 7.97
N LEU A 189 -19.11 -7.38 7.58
CA LEU A 189 -18.86 -8.49 8.48
C LEU A 189 -17.59 -8.26 9.33
N VAL A 190 -16.51 -7.81 8.71
CA VAL A 190 -15.24 -7.58 9.41
C VAL A 190 -15.33 -6.37 10.34
N ASN A 191 -15.98 -5.28 9.93
CA ASN A 191 -16.14 -4.09 10.76
C ASN A 191 -17.08 -4.36 11.94
N ASP A 192 -18.15 -5.11 11.74
CA ASP A 192 -19.05 -5.56 12.82
C ASP A 192 -18.30 -6.47 13.81
N ALA A 193 -17.44 -7.37 13.31
CA ALA A 193 -16.60 -8.21 14.15
C ALA A 193 -15.58 -7.40 14.96
N LYS A 194 -14.92 -6.40 14.37
CA LYS A 194 -14.01 -5.51 15.10
C LYS A 194 -14.74 -4.76 16.21
N SER A 195 -15.94 -4.24 15.93
CA SER A 195 -16.78 -3.55 16.91
C SER A 195 -17.21 -4.49 18.02
N PHE A 196 -17.65 -5.69 17.69
CA PHE A 196 -18.01 -6.73 18.65
C PHE A 196 -16.84 -7.12 19.57
N ILE A 197 -15.66 -7.35 19.01
CA ILE A 197 -14.46 -7.67 19.80
C ILE A 197 -14.07 -6.49 20.71
N TRP A 198 -14.14 -5.26 20.21
CA TRP A 198 -13.83 -4.06 20.99
C TRP A 198 -14.78 -3.89 22.18
N GLN A 199 -16.09 -4.03 21.97
CA GLN A 199 -17.11 -3.92 23.01
C GLN A 199 -16.96 -4.99 24.09
N ASN A 200 -16.47 -6.18 23.71
CA ASN A 200 -16.28 -7.32 24.61
C ASN A 200 -14.80 -7.56 24.97
N VAL A 201 -13.97 -6.51 24.98
CA VAL A 201 -12.53 -6.63 25.28
C VAL A 201 -12.24 -7.13 26.71
N HIS A 202 -13.17 -6.91 27.64
CA HIS A 202 -13.11 -7.35 29.04
C HIS A 202 -13.53 -8.82 29.23
N GLU A 203 -14.05 -9.45 28.20
CA GLU A 203 -14.53 -10.82 28.22
C GLU A 203 -13.81 -11.67 27.16
N ASN A 204 -14.14 -12.93 27.07
CA ASN A 204 -13.71 -13.78 25.98
C ASN A 204 -14.86 -13.89 24.96
N PRO A 205 -14.88 -13.03 23.90
CA PRO A 205 -16.00 -12.98 22.98
C PRO A 205 -16.18 -14.32 22.27
N ASP A 206 -17.41 -14.83 22.23
CA ASP A 206 -17.74 -16.03 21.46
C ASP A 206 -17.80 -15.69 19.95
N LEU A 207 -16.66 -15.80 19.30
CA LEU A 207 -16.51 -15.52 17.88
C LEU A 207 -17.22 -16.57 16.99
N LYS A 208 -17.53 -17.76 17.53
CA LYS A 208 -18.31 -18.76 16.80
C LYS A 208 -19.79 -18.38 16.79
N GLN A 209 -20.29 -17.95 17.96
CA GLN A 209 -21.67 -17.45 18.05
C GLN A 209 -21.84 -16.18 17.20
N PHE A 210 -20.88 -15.23 17.27
CA PHE A 210 -20.88 -14.06 16.38
C PHE A 210 -21.01 -14.44 14.89
N ALA A 211 -20.22 -15.39 14.40
CA ALA A 211 -20.29 -15.83 13.00
C ALA A 211 -21.67 -16.41 12.65
N LYS A 212 -22.27 -17.19 13.59
CA LYS A 212 -23.62 -17.76 13.43
C LYS A 212 -24.67 -16.66 13.35
N ASP A 213 -24.57 -15.63 14.19
CA ASP A 213 -25.51 -14.50 14.22
C ASP A 213 -25.41 -13.67 12.91
N GLN A 214 -24.23 -13.65 12.30
CA GLN A 214 -23.99 -13.06 10.98
C GLN A 214 -24.35 -13.99 9.80
N LEU A 215 -24.99 -15.15 10.07
CA LEU A 215 -25.41 -16.14 9.08
C LEU A 215 -24.27 -16.70 8.22
N VAL A 216 -23.04 -16.75 8.74
CA VAL A 216 -21.88 -17.31 8.05
C VAL A 216 -21.22 -18.43 8.86
N SER A 217 -20.52 -19.35 8.17
CA SER A 217 -19.73 -20.35 8.88
C SER A 217 -18.53 -19.69 9.58
N TYR A 218 -18.13 -20.22 10.76
CA TYR A 218 -16.95 -19.71 11.48
C TYR A 218 -15.66 -19.82 10.64
N SER A 219 -15.55 -20.86 9.82
CA SER A 219 -14.40 -21.04 8.92
C SER A 219 -14.32 -19.92 7.87
N TYR A 220 -15.44 -19.56 7.25
CA TYR A 220 -15.55 -18.45 6.31
C TYR A 220 -15.21 -17.13 6.99
N PHE A 221 -15.88 -16.83 8.12
CA PHE A 221 -15.61 -15.63 8.91
C PHE A 221 -14.12 -15.49 9.25
N ARG A 222 -13.50 -16.56 9.80
CA ARG A 222 -12.09 -16.54 10.17
C ARG A 222 -11.17 -16.28 8.96
N LYS A 223 -11.48 -16.89 7.81
CA LYS A 223 -10.73 -16.70 6.56
C LYS A 223 -10.84 -15.25 6.09
N MET A 224 -12.06 -14.70 6.00
CA MET A 224 -12.31 -13.33 5.51
C MET A 224 -11.71 -12.30 6.47
N PHE A 225 -11.91 -12.46 7.77
CA PHE A 225 -11.32 -11.57 8.77
C PHE A 225 -9.78 -11.54 8.68
N LYS A 226 -9.14 -12.71 8.56
CA LYS A 226 -7.68 -12.79 8.41
C LYS A 226 -7.21 -12.17 7.09
N LEU A 227 -7.92 -12.38 6.00
CA LEU A 227 -7.61 -11.81 4.70
C LEU A 227 -7.70 -10.27 4.74
N TYR A 228 -8.73 -9.74 5.41
CA TYR A 228 -8.98 -8.30 5.53
C TYR A 228 -8.02 -7.60 6.51
N THR A 229 -7.75 -8.21 7.67
CA THR A 229 -6.97 -7.59 8.77
C THR A 229 -5.51 -8.04 8.83
N GLY A 230 -5.14 -9.09 8.12
CA GLY A 230 -3.83 -9.73 8.18
C GLY A 230 -3.67 -10.75 9.32
N ILE A 231 -4.56 -10.76 10.32
CA ILE A 231 -4.47 -11.64 11.50
C ILE A 231 -5.82 -12.32 11.80
N ALA A 232 -5.77 -13.47 12.48
CA ALA A 232 -6.98 -14.19 12.83
C ALA A 232 -7.79 -13.43 13.90
N PRO A 233 -9.15 -13.56 13.94
CA PRO A 233 -10.00 -12.81 14.87
C PRO A 233 -9.65 -13.00 16.35
N HIS A 234 -9.33 -14.23 16.77
CA HIS A 234 -8.87 -14.49 18.13
C HIS A 234 -7.54 -13.79 18.45
N GLN A 235 -6.59 -13.76 17.50
CA GLN A 235 -5.33 -13.04 17.67
C GLN A 235 -5.57 -11.52 17.77
N TYR A 236 -6.48 -11.00 16.96
CA TYR A 236 -6.91 -9.59 17.01
C TYR A 236 -7.49 -9.24 18.38
N SER A 237 -8.36 -10.09 18.96
CA SER A 237 -8.89 -9.92 20.30
C SER A 237 -7.78 -9.91 21.37
N LEU A 238 -6.83 -10.84 21.31
CA LEU A 238 -5.70 -10.86 22.23
C LEU A 238 -4.82 -9.61 22.12
N ASP A 239 -4.60 -9.11 20.92
CA ASP A 239 -3.79 -7.91 20.69
C ASP A 239 -4.48 -6.66 21.27
N LEU A 240 -5.81 -6.55 21.13
CA LEU A 240 -6.60 -5.51 21.78
C LEU A 240 -6.51 -5.58 23.30
N LYS A 241 -6.64 -6.78 23.88
CA LYS A 241 -6.47 -6.98 25.34
C LYS A 241 -5.09 -6.54 25.81
N MET A 242 -4.04 -6.88 25.06
CA MET A 242 -2.67 -6.46 25.40
C MET A 242 -2.48 -4.93 25.27
N MET A 243 -3.10 -4.31 24.29
CA MET A 243 -3.10 -2.84 24.16
C MET A 243 -3.78 -2.19 25.36
N ARG A 244 -4.95 -2.67 25.74
CA ARG A 244 -5.67 -2.17 26.94
C ARG A 244 -4.92 -2.46 28.22
N ALA A 245 -4.24 -3.62 28.33
CA ALA A 245 -3.39 -3.94 29.48
C ALA A 245 -2.25 -2.91 29.66
N LYS A 246 -1.54 -2.57 28.58
CA LYS A 246 -0.47 -1.56 28.60
C LYS A 246 -0.98 -0.22 29.12
N GLU A 247 -2.14 0.20 28.63
CA GLU A 247 -2.78 1.44 29.06
C GLU A 247 -3.11 1.40 30.55
N LEU A 248 -3.83 0.37 31.01
CA LEU A 248 -4.21 0.24 32.42
C LEU A 248 -3.02 0.12 33.38
N ILE A 249 -1.95 -0.57 32.98
CA ILE A 249 -0.74 -0.73 33.80
C ILE A 249 -0.07 0.63 34.06
N VAL A 250 -0.08 1.56 33.09
CA VAL A 250 0.58 2.86 33.19
C VAL A 250 -0.36 3.93 33.76
N SER A 251 -1.65 3.90 33.41
CA SER A 251 -2.61 4.95 33.71
C SER A 251 -3.40 4.74 35.01
N SER A 252 -3.22 3.60 35.69
CA SER A 252 -3.98 3.30 36.90
C SER A 252 -3.13 2.69 38.03
N ASP A 253 -3.61 2.82 39.28
CA ASP A 253 -2.99 2.20 40.45
C ASP A 253 -3.30 0.72 40.61
N ARG A 254 -4.07 0.12 39.69
CA ARG A 254 -4.47 -1.29 39.73
C ARG A 254 -3.26 -2.21 39.73
N SER A 255 -3.40 -3.30 40.47
CA SER A 255 -2.41 -4.38 40.46
C SER A 255 -2.44 -5.16 39.13
N VAL A 256 -1.36 -5.81 38.79
CA VAL A 256 -1.32 -6.73 37.64
C VAL A 256 -2.39 -7.83 37.73
N LYS A 257 -2.71 -8.26 38.97
CA LYS A 257 -3.76 -9.25 39.23
C LYS A 257 -5.14 -8.70 38.83
N GLU A 258 -5.48 -7.51 39.27
CA GLU A 258 -6.78 -6.88 38.95
C GLU A 258 -6.92 -6.65 37.45
N ILE A 259 -5.90 -6.11 36.78
CA ILE A 259 -5.89 -5.92 35.32
C ILE A 259 -6.07 -7.25 34.57
N THR A 260 -5.43 -8.32 35.06
CA THR A 260 -5.55 -9.66 34.46
C THR A 260 -7.00 -10.12 34.43
N TYR A 261 -7.70 -10.05 35.57
CA TYR A 261 -9.08 -10.51 35.66
C TYR A 261 -10.07 -9.56 35.00
N GLU A 262 -9.83 -8.25 35.07
CA GLU A 262 -10.63 -7.24 34.35
C GLU A 262 -10.63 -7.47 32.84
N LEU A 263 -9.52 -7.93 32.28
CA LEU A 263 -9.41 -8.25 30.85
C LEU A 263 -9.84 -9.69 30.51
N GLY A 264 -10.52 -10.38 31.43
CA GLY A 264 -11.08 -11.71 31.21
C GLY A 264 -10.04 -12.83 31.07
N PHE A 265 -8.85 -12.68 31.62
CA PHE A 265 -7.87 -13.76 31.69
C PHE A 265 -8.09 -14.60 32.96
N GLU A 266 -8.14 -15.90 32.82
CA GLU A 266 -8.33 -16.84 33.93
C GLU A 266 -7.06 -17.06 34.76
N SER A 267 -5.87 -16.72 34.21
CA SER A 267 -4.58 -16.97 34.86
C SER A 267 -3.61 -15.82 34.70
N ILE A 268 -3.12 -15.33 35.86
CA ILE A 268 -2.06 -14.29 35.91
C ILE A 268 -0.77 -14.79 35.24
N HIS A 269 -0.45 -16.06 35.38
CA HIS A 269 0.74 -16.65 34.77
C HIS A 269 0.64 -16.67 33.25
N TYR A 270 -0.52 -17.04 32.70
CA TYR A 270 -0.77 -16.98 31.26
C TYR A 270 -0.71 -15.55 30.74
N PHE A 271 -1.41 -14.62 31.39
CA PHE A 271 -1.38 -13.20 31.06
C PHE A 271 0.05 -12.66 31.05
N SER A 272 0.82 -12.85 32.12
CA SER A 272 2.19 -12.30 32.27
C SER A 272 3.13 -12.86 31.21
N ARG A 273 3.01 -14.15 30.87
CA ARG A 273 3.79 -14.79 29.80
C ARG A 273 3.41 -14.22 28.43
N LEU A 274 2.12 -14.06 28.14
CA LEU A 274 1.64 -13.48 26.90
C LEU A 274 2.06 -12.03 26.77
N PHE A 275 1.90 -11.24 27.84
CA PHE A 275 2.32 -9.85 27.90
C PHE A 275 3.84 -9.70 27.61
N LYS A 276 4.66 -10.51 28.30
CA LYS A 276 6.12 -10.50 28.06
C LYS A 276 6.46 -10.90 26.63
N LYS A 277 5.76 -11.89 26.06
CA LYS A 277 5.96 -12.30 24.65
C LYS A 277 5.66 -11.16 23.67
N LYS A 278 4.65 -10.31 23.97
CA LYS A 278 4.20 -9.22 23.10
C LYS A 278 4.95 -7.90 23.31
N THR A 279 5.50 -7.67 24.50
CA THR A 279 6.12 -6.38 24.88
C THR A 279 7.62 -6.47 25.14
N GLY A 280 8.17 -7.67 25.24
CA GLY A 280 9.56 -7.93 25.62
C GLY A 280 9.82 -7.96 27.13
N VAL A 281 8.95 -7.35 27.96
CA VAL A 281 9.12 -7.25 29.42
C VAL A 281 7.90 -7.71 30.18
N SER A 282 8.06 -8.07 31.47
CA SER A 282 6.92 -8.46 32.30
C SER A 282 5.99 -7.28 32.62
N PRO A 283 4.71 -7.49 32.95
CA PRO A 283 3.79 -6.43 33.35
C PRO A 283 4.33 -5.57 34.48
N SER A 284 4.95 -6.17 35.49
CA SER A 284 5.53 -5.43 36.63
C SER A 284 6.73 -4.57 36.21
N GLN A 285 7.60 -5.09 35.34
CA GLN A 285 8.69 -4.29 34.77
C GLN A 285 8.17 -3.15 33.91
N PHE A 286 7.11 -3.38 33.11
CA PHE A 286 6.48 -2.38 32.29
C PHE A 286 5.88 -1.23 33.12
N LYS A 287 5.26 -1.57 34.29
CA LYS A 287 4.74 -0.58 35.23
C LYS A 287 5.85 0.31 35.81
N LEU A 288 7.01 -0.26 36.14
CA LEU A 288 8.16 0.50 36.64
C LEU A 288 8.76 1.43 35.59
N MET A 289 8.75 1.04 34.32
CA MET A 289 9.22 1.88 33.20
C MET A 289 8.29 3.05 32.90
N GLY A 290 6.98 2.87 33.08
CA GLY A 290 5.97 3.90 32.82
C GLY A 290 5.82 4.94 33.93
N ASN A 291 6.25 4.64 35.15
CA ASN A 291 6.30 5.56 36.31
C ASN A 291 7.74 5.58 36.85
N PRO A 292 8.68 6.29 36.22
CA PRO A 292 9.95 6.57 36.83
C PRO A 292 9.68 7.48 38.08
N LYS A 293 9.99 6.96 39.29
CA LYS A 293 9.96 7.71 40.51
C LYS A 293 10.97 8.86 40.47
#